data_6b296533f8c066c7d67027659656b90e
#
_entry.id   6b296533f8c066c7d67027659656b90e
#
_cell.length_a   1.000
_cell.length_b   1.000
_cell.length_c   1.000
_cell.angle_alpha   90.00
_cell.angle_beta   90.00
_cell.angle_gamma   90.00
#
_symmetry.space_group_name_H-M   'P 1'
#
loop_
_entity.id
_entity.type
_entity.pdbx_description
1 polymer ?
#
loop_
_entity_poly.entity_id
_entity_poly.type
_entity_poly.pdbx_seq_one_letter_code
_entity_poly.pdbx_strand_id
1 'polypeptide(L)'
;MVMQRWRGLFVAPVAALMLAAPVMAQDGTPTPSSESTRNVDASECTVEPRAYDEIATILDLNGAGIPQPPATVITPPLGTVVDAGTDAAIKDVARQVLACFNAGDIPRAAALMTDNGVKRSYWGLTIDEENRELARTRLAAPAEPRAEEVYIRLITITDASMLPDGRVTAFVILNEPLLPPNGPETLLFIFANQDGTWKVDDYIDFSIVPPNFGSEATPEV
;
A
#
# COMPACT_ATOMS: atom_id res chain seq x y z
N MET A 1 1.55 72.89 16.53
CA MET A 1 2.61 73.13 17.54
C MET A 1 3.46 71.90 17.53
N VAL A 2 4.51 71.99 17.09
CA VAL A 2 5.97 72.04 17.08
C VAL A 2 6.52 71.02 16.10
N MET A 3 7.15 71.55 15.10
CA MET A 3 8.15 70.89 14.22
C MET A 3 9.33 70.40 15.06
N GLN A 4 9.94 69.28 14.63
CA GLN A 4 11.39 69.17 14.69
C GLN A 4 11.93 68.29 13.55
N ARG A 5 12.67 68.94 12.69
CA ARG A 5 13.56 68.35 11.67
C ARG A 5 14.80 67.80 12.33
N TRP A 6 15.29 66.66 11.84
CA TRP A 6 16.75 66.41 11.89
C TRP A 6 17.23 65.74 10.63
N ARG A 7 18.34 66.29 10.19
CA ARG A 7 19.09 66.10 8.98
C ARG A 7 19.97 64.85 9.03
N GLY A 8 20.07 64.07 7.98
CA GLY A 8 21.22 63.87 7.12
C GLY A 8 22.36 63.07 7.73
N LEU A 9 22.62 61.90 7.14
CA LEU A 9 24.01 61.41 6.98
C LEU A 9 24.07 60.56 5.70
N PHE A 10 24.96 61.05 4.80
CA PHE A 10 25.42 60.34 3.61
C PHE A 10 26.30 59.16 4.02
N VAL A 11 26.06 57.97 3.53
CA VAL A 11 27.04 56.87 3.56
C VAL A 11 27.17 56.31 2.14
N ALA A 12 28.39 56.25 1.69
CA ALA A 12 28.87 55.90 0.35
C ALA A 12 28.56 54.44 -0.03
N PRO A 13 28.50 54.12 -1.34
CA PRO A 13 28.29 52.76 -1.79
C PRO A 13 29.61 51.97 -1.75
N VAL A 14 29.60 50.86 -0.99
CA VAL A 14 30.65 49.85 -1.08
C VAL A 14 30.29 48.92 -2.23
N ALA A 15 31.07 48.94 -3.30
CA ALA A 15 30.98 47.98 -4.37
C ALA A 15 31.49 46.62 -3.90
N ALA A 16 30.58 45.69 -3.63
CA ALA A 16 30.92 44.31 -3.36
C ALA A 16 31.10 43.57 -4.71
N LEU A 17 32.33 43.23 -5.05
CA LEU A 17 32.65 42.28 -6.14
C LEU A 17 32.06 40.90 -5.70
N MET A 18 31.01 40.47 -6.39
CA MET A 18 30.56 39.07 -6.31
C MET A 18 31.45 38.19 -7.19
N LEU A 19 32.33 37.43 -6.59
CA LEU A 19 32.98 36.29 -7.22
C LEU A 19 31.91 35.22 -7.46
N ALA A 20 31.51 35.04 -8.70
CA ALA A 20 30.72 33.91 -9.14
C ALA A 20 31.57 32.64 -9.06
N ALA A 21 31.39 31.83 -8.00
CA ALA A 21 31.90 30.47 -7.99
C ALA A 21 31.05 29.60 -8.94
N PRO A 22 31.69 28.78 -9.82
CA PRO A 22 30.92 27.82 -10.61
C PRO A 22 30.27 26.81 -9.67
N VAL A 23 28.93 26.77 -9.63
CA VAL A 23 28.17 25.69 -9.03
C VAL A 23 28.43 24.46 -9.90
N MET A 24 29.29 23.57 -9.44
CA MET A 24 29.38 22.22 -9.97
C MET A 24 28.01 21.58 -9.71
N ALA A 25 27.22 21.38 -10.77
CA ALA A 25 26.07 20.52 -10.72
C ALA A 25 26.57 19.11 -10.31
N GLN A 26 26.37 18.76 -9.05
CA GLN A 26 26.45 17.35 -8.65
C GLN A 26 25.25 16.66 -9.31
N ASP A 27 25.54 15.86 -10.35
CA ASP A 27 24.65 14.80 -10.78
C ASP A 27 24.42 13.88 -9.59
N GLY A 28 23.46 14.27 -8.75
CA GLY A 28 22.96 13.43 -7.68
C GLY A 28 22.20 12.29 -8.33
N THR A 29 22.87 11.17 -8.56
CA THR A 29 22.18 9.89 -8.71
C THR A 29 21.22 9.80 -7.54
N PRO A 30 19.90 9.67 -7.76
CA PRO A 30 18.95 9.51 -6.67
C PRO A 30 19.37 8.26 -5.90
N THR A 31 19.93 8.45 -4.71
CA THR A 31 20.14 7.35 -3.78
C THR A 31 18.74 6.83 -3.46
N PRO A 32 18.43 5.53 -3.71
CA PRO A 32 17.16 4.98 -3.29
C PRO A 32 17.06 5.24 -1.79
N SER A 33 16.09 6.06 -1.37
CA SER A 33 15.82 6.25 0.04
C SER A 33 15.37 4.89 0.56
N SER A 34 16.26 4.22 1.30
CA SER A 34 15.88 3.06 2.08
C SER A 34 14.84 3.57 3.10
N GLU A 35 13.56 3.42 2.77
CA GLU A 35 12.52 3.52 3.79
C GLU A 35 12.84 2.44 4.82
N SER A 36 13.44 2.90 5.91
CA SER A 36 13.70 2.11 7.10
C SER A 36 12.44 1.34 7.47
N THR A 37 12.58 0.05 7.78
CA THR A 37 11.57 -0.81 8.39
C THR A 37 10.76 -0.04 9.43
N ARG A 38 9.69 0.59 9.00
CA ARG A 38 8.80 1.33 9.86
C ARG A 38 7.64 0.40 10.18
N ASN A 39 7.50 0.04 11.45
CA ASN A 39 6.28 -0.61 11.89
C ASN A 39 5.09 0.21 11.39
N VAL A 40 4.15 -0.44 10.72
CA VAL A 40 2.90 0.19 10.34
C VAL A 40 2.02 0.16 11.57
N ASP A 41 1.80 1.36 12.16
CA ASP A 41 1.02 1.49 13.39
C ASP A 41 -0.47 1.35 13.11
N ALA A 42 -1.20 0.68 14.00
CA ALA A 42 -2.65 0.53 13.92
C ALA A 42 -3.39 1.89 13.87
N SER A 43 -2.82 2.95 14.48
CA SER A 43 -3.37 4.31 14.45
C SER A 43 -3.30 4.99 13.07
N GLU A 44 -2.50 4.46 12.14
CA GLU A 44 -2.46 4.93 10.74
C GLU A 44 -3.71 4.49 9.94
N CYS A 45 -4.54 3.58 10.46
CA CYS A 45 -5.83 3.18 9.88
C CYS A 45 -6.88 4.26 10.10
N THR A 46 -6.91 5.27 9.23
CA THR A 46 -7.76 6.47 9.40
C THR A 46 -8.87 6.60 8.37
N VAL A 47 -8.97 5.69 7.41
CA VAL A 47 -10.01 5.69 6.37
C VAL A 47 -11.40 5.46 7.00
N GLU A 48 -12.43 6.06 6.39
CA GLU A 48 -13.81 5.76 6.79
C GLU A 48 -14.17 4.29 6.51
N PRO A 49 -14.83 3.60 7.43
CA PRO A 49 -15.16 2.19 7.26
C PRO A 49 -16.20 1.97 6.15
N ARG A 50 -16.06 0.89 5.41
CA ARG A 50 -17.09 0.38 4.51
C ARG A 50 -18.28 -0.16 5.32
N ALA A 51 -19.51 0.08 4.84
CA ALA A 51 -20.69 -0.35 5.57
C ALA A 51 -20.76 -1.89 5.71
N TYR A 52 -21.20 -2.36 6.87
CA TYR A 52 -21.39 -3.79 7.15
C TYR A 52 -22.22 -4.50 6.07
N ASP A 53 -23.41 -3.94 5.73
CA ASP A 53 -24.33 -4.55 4.77
C ASP A 53 -23.71 -4.69 3.38
N GLU A 54 -22.84 -3.76 3.00
CA GLU A 54 -22.11 -3.80 1.73
C GLU A 54 -21.10 -4.95 1.73
N ILE A 55 -20.29 -5.08 2.78
CA ILE A 55 -19.32 -6.18 2.91
C ILE A 55 -20.07 -7.52 2.97
N ALA A 56 -21.13 -7.60 3.76
CA ALA A 56 -21.95 -8.81 3.89
C ALA A 56 -22.56 -9.24 2.55
N THR A 57 -22.97 -8.27 1.71
CA THR A 57 -23.50 -8.53 0.36
C THR A 57 -22.40 -9.04 -0.57
N ILE A 58 -21.22 -8.40 -0.57
CA ILE A 58 -20.08 -8.80 -1.41
C ILE A 58 -19.63 -10.23 -1.11
N LEU A 59 -19.65 -10.62 0.15
CA LEU A 59 -19.21 -11.92 0.64
C LEU A 59 -20.35 -12.97 0.71
N ASP A 60 -21.57 -12.57 0.39
CA ASP A 60 -22.79 -13.41 0.53
C ASP A 60 -22.89 -14.07 1.92
N LEU A 61 -22.64 -13.30 2.98
CA LEU A 61 -22.60 -13.83 4.35
C LEU A 61 -23.94 -14.36 4.85
N ASN A 62 -25.05 -13.89 4.27
CA ASN A 62 -26.42 -14.31 4.62
C ASN A 62 -26.93 -15.43 3.71
N GLY A 63 -26.16 -15.85 2.72
CA GLY A 63 -26.47 -16.90 1.76
C GLY A 63 -25.50 -18.09 1.87
N ALA A 64 -25.06 -18.59 0.72
CA ALA A 64 -24.15 -19.73 0.64
C ALA A 64 -22.68 -19.39 0.81
N GLY A 65 -22.32 -18.11 0.89
CA GLY A 65 -20.96 -17.61 0.76
C GLY A 65 -20.51 -17.53 -0.70
N ILE A 66 -19.31 -17.03 -0.91
CA ILE A 66 -18.75 -16.89 -2.27
C ILE A 66 -17.82 -18.07 -2.59
N PRO A 67 -17.73 -18.49 -3.86
CA PRO A 67 -16.71 -19.46 -4.25
C PRO A 67 -15.31 -18.87 -4.12
N GLN A 68 -14.31 -19.74 -3.97
CA GLN A 68 -12.92 -19.30 -3.98
C GLN A 68 -12.63 -18.53 -5.28
N PRO A 69 -12.15 -17.30 -5.19
CA PRO A 69 -11.76 -16.55 -6.38
C PRO A 69 -10.66 -17.28 -7.15
N PRO A 70 -10.69 -17.31 -8.49
CA PRO A 70 -9.66 -17.96 -9.28
C PRO A 70 -8.30 -17.31 -9.02
N ALA A 71 -7.23 -18.10 -9.06
CA ALA A 71 -5.89 -17.58 -8.88
C ALA A 71 -5.58 -16.55 -9.98
N THR A 72 -5.07 -15.39 -9.57
CA THR A 72 -4.59 -14.39 -10.52
C THR A 72 -3.21 -14.78 -11.03
N VAL A 73 -3.03 -14.76 -12.34
CA VAL A 73 -1.75 -15.04 -12.98
C VAL A 73 -1.27 -13.77 -13.67
N ILE A 74 -0.11 -13.28 -13.24
CA ILE A 74 0.58 -12.18 -13.91
C ILE A 74 1.99 -12.65 -14.26
N THR A 75 2.35 -12.46 -15.55
CA THR A 75 3.68 -12.80 -16.04
C THR A 75 4.54 -11.54 -16.10
N PRO A 76 5.69 -11.48 -15.45
CA PRO A 76 6.66 -10.39 -15.63
C PRO A 76 7.12 -10.25 -17.09
N PRO A 77 7.46 -9.03 -17.56
CA PRO A 77 7.56 -7.78 -16.83
C PRO A 77 6.20 -7.17 -16.51
N LEU A 78 6.11 -6.52 -15.36
CA LEU A 78 4.85 -6.06 -14.76
C LEU A 78 4.40 -4.68 -15.27
N GLY A 79 4.76 -4.30 -16.49
CA GLY A 79 4.27 -3.05 -17.09
C GLY A 79 5.29 -1.91 -17.12
N THR A 80 4.82 -0.67 -17.21
CA THR A 80 5.65 0.54 -17.29
C THR A 80 5.64 1.29 -15.97
N VAL A 81 6.73 1.97 -15.65
CA VAL A 81 6.83 2.81 -14.46
C VAL A 81 5.75 3.89 -14.48
N VAL A 82 5.08 4.10 -13.36
CA VAL A 82 4.08 5.16 -13.19
C VAL A 82 4.72 6.49 -12.82
N ASP A 83 3.94 7.56 -12.84
CA ASP A 83 4.38 8.85 -12.31
C ASP A 83 4.51 8.84 -10.79
N ALA A 84 5.29 9.79 -10.25
CA ALA A 84 5.59 9.85 -8.82
C ALA A 84 4.33 10.05 -7.93
N GLY A 85 3.30 10.71 -8.44
CA GLY A 85 2.05 10.91 -7.72
C GLY A 85 1.27 9.61 -7.58
N THR A 86 1.17 8.85 -8.66
CA THR A 86 0.56 7.51 -8.64
C THR A 86 1.35 6.56 -7.74
N ASP A 87 2.70 6.56 -7.84
CA ASP A 87 3.55 5.73 -6.98
C ASP A 87 3.33 6.01 -5.49
N ALA A 88 3.32 7.29 -5.12
CA ALA A 88 3.07 7.71 -3.73
C ALA A 88 1.67 7.29 -3.24
N ALA A 89 0.64 7.45 -4.09
CA ALA A 89 -0.73 7.06 -3.75
C ALA A 89 -0.87 5.54 -3.54
N ILE A 90 -0.23 4.74 -4.38
CA ILE A 90 -0.20 3.27 -4.25
C ILE A 90 0.48 2.85 -2.93
N LYS A 91 1.63 3.43 -2.63
CA LYS A 91 2.37 3.16 -1.39
C LYS A 91 1.57 3.53 -0.15
N ASP A 92 0.84 4.65 -0.19
CA ASP A 92 -0.04 5.06 0.91
C ASP A 92 -1.19 4.08 1.12
N VAL A 93 -1.90 3.68 0.06
CA VAL A 93 -2.98 2.69 0.14
C VAL A 93 -2.47 1.37 0.72
N ALA A 94 -1.33 0.86 0.24
CA ALA A 94 -0.74 -0.37 0.76
C ALA A 94 -0.43 -0.26 2.26
N ARG A 95 0.16 0.85 2.71
CA ARG A 95 0.43 1.10 4.12
C ARG A 95 -0.86 1.13 4.96
N GLN A 96 -1.87 1.86 4.50
CA GLN A 96 -3.13 1.96 5.23
C GLN A 96 -3.86 0.61 5.34
N VAL A 97 -3.82 -0.24 4.30
CA VAL A 97 -4.37 -1.61 4.39
C VAL A 97 -3.68 -2.40 5.50
N LEU A 98 -2.35 -2.36 5.57
CA LEU A 98 -1.59 -3.05 6.62
C LEU A 98 -1.87 -2.47 8.01
N ALA A 99 -2.00 -1.13 8.12
CA ALA A 99 -2.39 -0.46 9.35
C ALA A 99 -3.77 -0.94 9.84
N CYS A 100 -4.74 -1.06 8.92
CA CYS A 100 -6.08 -1.53 9.25
C CYS A 100 -6.10 -3.02 9.63
N PHE A 101 -5.23 -3.84 9.06
CA PHE A 101 -5.05 -5.21 9.52
C PHE A 101 -4.46 -5.26 10.94
N ASN A 102 -3.49 -4.40 11.27
CA ASN A 102 -2.93 -4.29 12.61
C ASN A 102 -3.95 -3.72 13.62
N ALA A 103 -4.82 -2.82 13.17
CA ALA A 103 -5.94 -2.33 13.96
C ALA A 103 -7.06 -3.36 14.17
N GLY A 104 -7.03 -4.50 13.47
CA GLY A 104 -8.12 -5.49 13.49
C GLY A 104 -9.42 -4.95 12.89
N ASP A 105 -9.35 -3.88 12.08
CA ASP A 105 -10.51 -3.16 11.53
C ASP A 105 -10.81 -3.63 10.10
N ILE A 106 -11.57 -4.72 10.00
CA ILE A 106 -11.97 -5.29 8.71
C ILE A 106 -12.78 -4.27 7.86
N PRO A 107 -13.75 -3.52 8.40
CA PRO A 107 -14.49 -2.53 7.63
C PRO A 107 -13.61 -1.44 7.02
N ARG A 108 -12.62 -0.91 7.75
CA ARG A 108 -11.68 0.08 7.21
C ARG A 108 -10.72 -0.54 6.19
N ALA A 109 -10.20 -1.75 6.43
CA ALA A 109 -9.39 -2.45 5.44
C ALA A 109 -10.19 -2.68 4.14
N ALA A 110 -11.45 -3.11 4.24
CA ALA A 110 -12.35 -3.31 3.10
C ALA A 110 -12.67 -2.02 2.33
N ALA A 111 -12.65 -0.86 2.97
CA ALA A 111 -12.85 0.44 2.32
C ALA A 111 -11.71 0.78 1.34
N LEU A 112 -10.50 0.29 1.62
CA LEU A 112 -9.31 0.43 0.77
C LEU A 112 -9.23 -0.61 -0.36
N MET A 113 -10.24 -1.46 -0.49
CA MET A 113 -10.30 -2.55 -1.48
C MET A 113 -11.46 -2.35 -2.45
N THR A 114 -11.29 -2.86 -3.67
CA THR A 114 -12.43 -3.07 -4.59
C THR A 114 -13.29 -4.22 -4.08
N ASP A 115 -14.45 -4.47 -4.70
CA ASP A 115 -15.26 -5.65 -4.39
C ASP A 115 -14.49 -6.95 -4.66
N ASN A 116 -13.66 -6.97 -5.72
CA ASN A 116 -12.79 -8.09 -6.00
C ASN A 116 -11.73 -8.27 -4.93
N GLY A 117 -11.10 -7.17 -4.49
CA GLY A 117 -10.13 -7.19 -3.39
C GLY A 117 -10.73 -7.72 -2.08
N VAL A 118 -11.96 -7.31 -1.74
CA VAL A 118 -12.71 -7.83 -0.59
C VAL A 118 -12.93 -9.33 -0.72
N LYS A 119 -13.44 -9.81 -1.87
CA LYS A 119 -13.65 -11.24 -2.13
C LYS A 119 -12.35 -12.03 -1.99
N ARG A 120 -11.26 -11.50 -2.58
CA ARG A 120 -9.95 -12.15 -2.53
C ARG A 120 -9.40 -12.26 -1.11
N SER A 121 -9.52 -11.20 -0.33
CA SER A 121 -8.96 -11.14 1.03
C SER A 121 -9.77 -11.92 2.07
N TYR A 122 -11.08 -12.03 1.85
CA TYR A 122 -11.98 -12.55 2.89
C TYR A 122 -12.82 -13.78 2.49
N TRP A 123 -12.61 -14.38 1.28
CA TRP A 123 -13.36 -15.58 0.87
C TRP A 123 -13.27 -16.72 1.89
N GLY A 124 -12.13 -16.85 2.58
CA GLY A 124 -11.93 -17.85 3.63
C GLY A 124 -12.93 -17.74 4.78
N LEU A 125 -13.50 -16.55 4.99
CA LEU A 125 -14.56 -16.32 5.98
C LEU A 125 -15.94 -16.81 5.50
N THR A 126 -16.05 -17.35 4.29
CA THR A 126 -17.34 -17.72 3.68
C THR A 126 -17.46 -19.20 3.35
N ILE A 127 -16.42 -20.01 3.57
CA ILE A 127 -16.34 -21.42 3.14
C ILE A 127 -17.39 -22.33 3.75
N ASP A 128 -17.86 -22.03 4.95
CA ASP A 128 -18.93 -22.76 5.64
C ASP A 128 -19.74 -21.81 6.53
N GLU A 129 -20.82 -22.33 7.14
CA GLU A 129 -21.70 -21.54 7.99
C GLU A 129 -21.01 -21.04 9.26
N GLU A 130 -20.14 -21.83 9.87
CA GLU A 130 -19.42 -21.43 11.08
C GLU A 130 -18.51 -20.24 10.82
N ASN A 131 -17.78 -20.26 9.69
CA ASN A 131 -16.94 -19.13 9.26
C ASN A 131 -17.78 -17.89 8.95
N ARG A 132 -18.96 -18.05 8.27
CA ARG A 132 -19.86 -16.92 8.01
C ARG A 132 -20.43 -16.30 9.28
N GLU A 133 -20.81 -17.10 10.25
CA GLU A 133 -21.28 -16.60 11.56
C GLU A 133 -20.15 -15.86 12.31
N LEU A 134 -18.95 -16.39 12.28
CA LEU A 134 -17.77 -15.71 12.84
C LEU A 134 -17.49 -14.39 12.12
N ALA A 135 -17.62 -14.37 10.79
CA ALA A 135 -17.45 -13.14 10.00
C ALA A 135 -18.51 -12.09 10.36
N ARG A 136 -19.79 -12.47 10.44
CA ARG A 136 -20.89 -11.57 10.88
C ARG A 136 -20.59 -10.98 12.25
N THR A 137 -20.17 -11.80 13.19
CA THR A 137 -19.83 -11.39 14.55
C THR A 137 -18.66 -10.39 14.56
N ARG A 138 -17.58 -10.70 13.84
CA ARG A 138 -16.39 -9.84 13.79
C ARG A 138 -16.62 -8.51 13.08
N LEU A 139 -17.40 -8.52 12.00
CA LEU A 139 -17.74 -7.30 11.27
C LEU A 139 -18.66 -6.37 12.08
N ALA A 140 -19.49 -6.92 12.98
CA ALA A 140 -20.37 -6.15 13.83
C ALA A 140 -19.70 -5.67 15.14
N ALA A 141 -18.58 -6.29 15.52
CA ALA A 141 -17.84 -5.94 16.73
C ALA A 141 -16.97 -4.69 16.51
N PRO A 142 -16.68 -3.92 17.58
CA PRO A 142 -15.63 -2.92 17.53
C PRO A 142 -14.30 -3.53 17.10
N ALA A 143 -13.48 -2.75 16.38
CA ALA A 143 -12.14 -3.17 16.00
C ALA A 143 -11.31 -3.48 17.25
N GLU A 144 -10.60 -4.60 17.22
CA GLU A 144 -9.70 -5.04 18.30
C GLU A 144 -8.27 -5.10 17.73
N PRO A 145 -7.41 -4.13 18.07
CA PRO A 145 -6.04 -4.12 17.59
C PRO A 145 -5.29 -5.39 17.95
N ARG A 146 -4.47 -5.89 17.04
CA ARG A 146 -3.54 -6.99 17.32
C ARG A 146 -2.60 -6.58 18.46
N ALA A 147 -2.04 -7.54 19.17
CA ALA A 147 -0.94 -7.27 20.07
C ALA A 147 0.29 -6.82 19.27
N GLU A 148 1.07 -5.86 19.76
CA GLU A 148 2.16 -5.22 19.02
C GLU A 148 3.23 -6.22 18.54
N GLU A 149 3.48 -7.27 19.32
CA GLU A 149 4.42 -8.34 18.98
C GLU A 149 4.02 -9.17 17.75
N VAL A 150 2.73 -9.13 17.38
CA VAL A 150 2.20 -9.84 16.20
C VAL A 150 1.72 -8.89 15.09
N TYR A 151 2.13 -7.63 15.13
CA TYR A 151 1.88 -6.69 14.03
C TYR A 151 2.53 -7.17 12.75
N ILE A 152 1.80 -7.00 11.65
CA ILE A 152 2.39 -7.08 10.32
C ILE A 152 3.39 -5.94 10.19
N ARG A 153 4.63 -6.27 9.85
CA ARG A 153 5.73 -5.32 9.72
C ARG A 153 6.07 -5.13 8.26
N LEU A 154 5.86 -3.93 7.78
CA LEU A 154 6.26 -3.57 6.41
C LEU A 154 7.78 -3.44 6.35
N ILE A 155 8.40 -4.16 5.42
CA ILE A 155 9.83 -4.07 5.13
C ILE A 155 10.06 -3.05 4.03
N THR A 156 9.38 -3.20 2.89
CA THR A 156 9.48 -2.25 1.77
C THR A 156 8.29 -2.39 0.82
N ILE A 157 8.02 -1.34 0.06
CA ILE A 157 7.15 -1.35 -1.12
C ILE A 157 8.00 -0.92 -2.30
N THR A 158 7.99 -1.69 -3.38
CA THR A 158 8.73 -1.35 -4.60
C THR A 158 8.05 -0.22 -5.37
N ASP A 159 8.74 0.31 -6.37
CA ASP A 159 8.16 1.25 -7.31
C ASP A 159 6.99 0.61 -8.08
N ALA A 160 5.94 1.40 -8.25
CA ALA A 160 4.72 0.94 -8.89
C ALA A 160 4.87 0.84 -10.41
N SER A 161 4.18 -0.11 -11.02
CA SER A 161 4.18 -0.33 -12.46
C SER A 161 2.76 -0.46 -13.02
N MET A 162 2.48 0.25 -14.12
CA MET A 162 1.19 0.24 -14.81
C MET A 162 1.07 -1.00 -15.71
N LEU A 163 0.02 -1.77 -15.52
CA LEU A 163 -0.36 -2.88 -16.40
C LEU A 163 -1.05 -2.39 -17.67
N PRO A 164 -1.08 -3.20 -18.74
CA PRO A 164 -1.77 -2.84 -20.00
C PRO A 164 -3.27 -2.55 -19.84
N ASP A 165 -3.91 -3.08 -18.82
CA ASP A 165 -5.33 -2.87 -18.51
C ASP A 165 -5.61 -1.64 -17.62
N GLY A 166 -4.58 -0.86 -17.30
CA GLY A 166 -4.69 0.35 -16.49
C GLY A 166 -4.63 0.11 -14.97
N ARG A 167 -4.56 -1.13 -14.52
CA ARG A 167 -4.25 -1.42 -13.12
C ARG A 167 -2.77 -1.16 -12.85
N VAL A 168 -2.43 -1.04 -11.57
CA VAL A 168 -1.07 -0.80 -11.13
C VAL A 168 -0.63 -1.91 -10.18
N THR A 169 0.63 -2.29 -10.25
CA THR A 169 1.22 -3.30 -9.34
C THR A 169 2.37 -2.71 -8.54
N ALA A 170 2.55 -3.23 -7.31
CA ALA A 170 3.77 -3.01 -6.54
C ALA A 170 4.05 -4.25 -5.68
N PHE A 171 5.32 -4.60 -5.52
CA PHE A 171 5.68 -5.62 -4.53
C PHE A 171 5.66 -5.00 -3.13
N VAL A 172 4.99 -5.70 -2.23
CA VAL A 172 4.95 -5.39 -0.80
C VAL A 172 5.70 -6.51 -0.09
N ILE A 173 6.83 -6.19 0.50
CA ILE A 173 7.62 -7.12 1.30
C ILE A 173 7.33 -6.82 2.76
N LEU A 174 6.83 -7.81 3.45
CA LEU A 174 6.39 -7.69 4.83
C LEU A 174 6.83 -8.90 5.66
N ASN A 175 6.66 -8.81 6.97
CA ASN A 175 6.77 -9.95 7.88
C ASN A 175 5.46 -10.06 8.67
N GLU A 176 4.77 -11.20 8.55
CA GLU A 176 3.60 -11.53 9.33
C GLU A 176 3.95 -12.62 10.36
N PRO A 177 4.13 -12.25 11.64
CA PRO A 177 4.60 -13.20 12.65
C PRO A 177 3.66 -14.38 12.93
N LEU A 178 2.39 -14.29 12.54
CA LEU A 178 1.38 -15.35 12.77
C LEU A 178 1.33 -16.39 11.65
N LEU A 179 1.95 -16.13 10.50
CA LEU A 179 1.94 -17.05 9.36
C LEU A 179 3.28 -17.76 9.20
N PRO A 180 3.32 -19.09 9.05
CA PRO A 180 4.51 -19.81 8.65
C PRO A 180 4.74 -19.71 7.11
N PRO A 181 5.99 -19.69 6.63
CA PRO A 181 7.22 -19.72 7.42
C PRO A 181 7.50 -18.36 8.06
N ASN A 182 7.97 -18.37 9.31
CA ASN A 182 8.34 -17.13 10.02
C ASN A 182 9.51 -16.43 9.28
N GLY A 183 9.19 -15.44 8.45
CA GLY A 183 10.19 -14.71 7.66
C GLY A 183 9.54 -13.69 6.74
N PRO A 184 10.34 -12.96 5.95
CA PRO A 184 9.81 -12.02 4.98
C PRO A 184 8.96 -12.72 3.92
N GLU A 185 7.78 -12.17 3.69
CA GLU A 185 6.86 -12.57 2.64
C GLU A 185 6.87 -11.52 1.53
N THR A 186 6.68 -11.97 0.30
CA THR A 186 6.59 -11.10 -0.87
C THR A 186 5.20 -11.24 -1.48
N LEU A 187 4.45 -10.17 -1.41
CA LEU A 187 3.14 -10.05 -2.04
C LEU A 187 3.23 -9.10 -3.23
N LEU A 188 2.61 -9.44 -4.35
CA LEU A 188 2.36 -8.48 -5.42
C LEU A 188 0.95 -7.93 -5.24
N PHE A 189 0.82 -6.70 -4.80
CA PHE A 189 -0.47 -6.02 -4.77
C PHE A 189 -0.82 -5.50 -6.15
N ILE A 190 -2.09 -5.63 -6.51
CA ILE A 190 -2.68 -5.13 -7.74
C ILE A 190 -3.73 -4.10 -7.35
N PHE A 191 -3.61 -2.90 -7.90
CA PHE A 191 -4.49 -1.78 -7.58
C PHE A 191 -5.31 -1.39 -8.79
N ALA A 192 -6.57 -1.05 -8.57
CA ALA A 192 -7.45 -0.46 -9.56
C ALA A 192 -7.86 0.95 -9.12
N ASN A 193 -7.98 1.85 -10.10
CA ASN A 193 -8.51 3.19 -9.85
C ASN A 193 -10.03 3.15 -9.97
N GLN A 194 -10.73 3.50 -8.91
CA GLN A 194 -12.18 3.65 -8.88
C GLN A 194 -12.52 5.13 -8.57
N ASP A 195 -13.06 5.82 -9.54
CA ASP A 195 -13.50 7.21 -9.41
C ASP A 195 -12.40 8.17 -8.89
N GLY A 196 -11.16 7.97 -9.37
CA GLY A 196 -10.00 8.76 -8.97
C GLY A 196 -9.31 8.29 -7.68
N THR A 197 -9.80 7.23 -7.05
CA THR A 197 -9.22 6.66 -5.82
C THR A 197 -8.61 5.29 -6.11
N TRP A 198 -7.34 5.11 -5.77
CA TRP A 198 -6.68 3.82 -5.87
C TRP A 198 -7.14 2.89 -4.74
N LYS A 199 -7.42 1.63 -5.08
CA LYS A 199 -7.82 0.58 -4.15
C LYS A 199 -7.11 -0.72 -4.49
N VAL A 200 -6.85 -1.55 -3.48
CA VAL A 200 -6.36 -2.92 -3.70
C VAL A 200 -7.47 -3.72 -4.40
N ASP A 201 -7.16 -4.23 -5.58
CA ASP A 201 -8.08 -5.06 -6.37
C ASP A 201 -7.80 -6.55 -6.20
N ASP A 202 -6.52 -6.90 -6.07
CA ASP A 202 -6.09 -8.29 -5.92
C ASP A 202 -4.68 -8.33 -5.31
N TYR A 203 -4.22 -9.53 -4.96
CA TYR A 203 -2.84 -9.77 -4.61
C TYR A 203 -2.41 -11.20 -4.96
N ILE A 204 -1.11 -11.37 -5.19
CA ILE A 204 -0.47 -12.67 -5.40
C ILE A 204 0.53 -12.85 -4.28
N ASP A 205 0.41 -13.96 -3.56
CA ASP A 205 1.33 -14.34 -2.51
C ASP A 205 2.39 -15.29 -3.11
N PHE A 206 3.64 -14.83 -3.17
CA PHE A 206 4.76 -15.63 -3.68
C PHE A 206 5.40 -16.52 -2.62
N SER A 207 5.04 -16.38 -1.36
CA SER A 207 5.52 -17.29 -0.31
C SER A 207 4.86 -18.66 -0.40
N ILE A 208 3.63 -18.71 -0.92
CA ILE A 208 2.83 -19.94 -1.07
C ILE A 208 3.06 -20.58 -2.44
N VAL A 209 3.35 -19.80 -3.46
CA VAL A 209 3.63 -20.27 -4.82
C VAL A 209 5.11 -20.05 -5.10
N PRO A 210 5.95 -21.11 -5.08
CA PRO A 210 7.33 -20.95 -5.52
C PRO A 210 7.30 -20.38 -6.93
N PRO A 211 8.06 -19.31 -7.21
CA PRO A 211 8.10 -18.74 -8.53
C PRO A 211 8.59 -19.79 -9.51
N ASN A 212 7.68 -20.39 -10.27
CA ASN A 212 8.04 -21.11 -11.49
C ASN A 212 8.47 -20.05 -12.51
N PHE A 213 9.62 -19.42 -12.27
CA PHE A 213 10.38 -18.79 -13.32
C PHE A 213 10.77 -19.93 -14.25
N GLY A 214 10.03 -20.03 -15.36
CA GLY A 214 10.08 -21.12 -16.29
C GLY A 214 11.47 -21.74 -16.36
N SER A 215 11.56 -23.00 -15.97
CA SER A 215 12.68 -23.84 -16.41
C SER A 215 12.63 -23.73 -17.92
N GLU A 216 13.53 -22.94 -18.50
CA GLU A 216 13.82 -23.02 -19.92
C GLU A 216 13.99 -24.49 -20.23
N ALA A 217 13.04 -25.00 -21.01
CA ALA A 217 13.19 -26.33 -21.58
C ALA A 217 14.53 -26.31 -22.31
N THR A 218 15.52 -26.96 -21.72
CA THR A 218 16.79 -27.22 -22.39
C THR A 218 16.42 -27.95 -23.68
N PRO A 219 16.69 -27.37 -24.87
CA PRO A 219 16.45 -28.13 -26.11
C PRO A 219 17.30 -29.37 -26.04
N GLU A 220 16.65 -30.55 -26.09
CA GLU A 220 17.33 -31.81 -26.32
C GLU A 220 18.07 -31.73 -27.67
N VAL A 221 19.40 -31.91 -27.62
CA VAL A 221 20.30 -31.98 -28.77
C VAL A 221 20.31 -33.43 -29.28
#